data_30fae03ff1dc981e6ea136aca994b01c
#
_entry.id   30fae03ff1dc981e6ea136aca994b01c
#
_cell.length_a   1.000
_cell.length_b   1.000
_cell.length_c   1.000
_cell.angle_alpha   90.00
_cell.angle_beta   90.00
_cell.angle_gamma   90.00
#
_symmetry.space_group_name_H-M   'P 1'
#
loop_
_entity.id
_entity.type
_entity.pdbx_description
1 polymer ?
#
loop_
_entity_poly.entity_id
_entity_poly.type
_entity_poly.pdbx_seq_one_letter_code
_entity_poly.pdbx_strand_id
1 'polypeptide(L)'
;MRTSNKLLSCVSALLAAGAAQADSSDPIIAPIHNWSSQIVMSHVIGKIFESQGNHVEYVTTDSQAVYESVRLGDVTFEPEVWEGAFGASFRAALEKGGIEDVATHQAVTREDWWYPMWTKDACPGLPDWQALNDCAAKFATPETGDKGRFLGGPVDWLKHDAEKVEALGMNFQVVNAGSAAAIWAELAAAEKDKTPVVVFNWTPNFAEAVWPGEFVNFPEWVEGCDTDPAVGPVPDKTFDCGNPANGYLKIAAWEGMKEKWPTSYAALQKVTFTNAQIAEMAKLVDIDEMEPEDAAQAWLDANEVVWKPWTE
;
A
#
# COMPACT_ATOMS: atom_id res chain seq x y z
N MET A 1 33.08 -80.49 -13.87
CA MET A 1 31.91 -79.81 -13.32
C MET A 1 32.38 -78.49 -12.76
N ARG A 2 32.06 -77.37 -13.44
CA ARG A 2 32.39 -76.02 -13.00
C ARG A 2 31.08 -75.34 -12.57
N THR A 3 30.97 -75.06 -11.31
CA THR A 3 29.86 -74.30 -10.68
C THR A 3 30.18 -72.85 -10.73
N SER A 4 29.36 -72.05 -11.49
CA SER A 4 29.45 -70.61 -11.55
C SER A 4 28.56 -70.00 -10.47
N ASN A 5 29.18 -69.30 -9.52
CA ASN A 5 28.49 -68.42 -8.54
C ASN A 5 28.16 -67.09 -9.21
N LYS A 6 26.87 -66.79 -9.34
CA LYS A 6 26.38 -65.42 -9.70
C LYS A 6 26.21 -64.64 -8.41
N LEU A 7 27.06 -63.62 -8.21
CA LEU A 7 26.83 -62.58 -7.21
C LEU A 7 25.71 -61.65 -7.69
N LEU A 8 24.65 -61.59 -6.92
CA LEU A 8 23.59 -60.59 -7.07
C LEU A 8 24.02 -59.32 -6.31
N SER A 9 24.38 -58.25 -7.02
CA SER A 9 24.60 -56.93 -6.43
C SER A 9 23.25 -56.25 -6.24
N CYS A 10 22.78 -56.12 -5.00
CA CYS A 10 21.67 -55.24 -4.64
C CYS A 10 22.20 -53.79 -4.60
N VAL A 11 21.80 -52.98 -5.57
CA VAL A 11 21.99 -51.54 -5.53
C VAL A 11 20.86 -50.97 -4.69
N SER A 12 21.14 -50.57 -3.47
CA SER A 12 20.22 -49.82 -2.61
C SER A 12 20.20 -48.34 -3.09
N ALA A 13 19.15 -47.94 -3.78
CA ALA A 13 18.91 -46.55 -4.05
C ALA A 13 18.46 -45.84 -2.76
N LEU A 14 19.36 -45.04 -2.15
CA LEU A 14 18.98 -44.10 -1.11
C LEU A 14 18.15 -42.99 -1.78
N LEU A 15 16.84 -43.02 -1.58
CA LEU A 15 15.99 -41.88 -1.75
C LEU A 15 16.33 -40.87 -0.65
N ALA A 16 17.05 -39.81 -0.99
CA ALA A 16 17.19 -38.65 -0.12
C ALA A 16 15.80 -37.92 -0.16
N ALA A 17 14.95 -38.30 0.79
CA ALA A 17 13.80 -37.45 1.12
C ALA A 17 14.40 -36.18 1.70
N GLY A 18 14.33 -35.07 0.94
CA GLY A 18 14.58 -33.74 1.48
C GLY A 18 13.61 -33.53 2.65
N ALA A 19 14.15 -33.43 3.86
CA ALA A 19 13.35 -33.06 5.02
C ALA A 19 12.82 -31.64 4.73
N ALA A 20 11.51 -31.48 4.59
CA ALA A 20 10.90 -30.16 4.62
C ALA A 20 11.29 -29.55 5.96
N GLN A 21 11.91 -28.38 5.92
CA GLN A 21 12.30 -27.66 7.13
C GLN A 21 11.03 -27.17 7.81
N ALA A 22 10.87 -27.50 9.09
CA ALA A 22 9.72 -27.00 9.86
C ALA A 22 9.91 -25.52 10.16
N ASP A 23 8.79 -24.79 10.20
CA ASP A 23 8.77 -23.39 10.58
C ASP A 23 9.29 -23.20 12.03
N SER A 24 9.87 -22.02 12.29
CA SER A 24 10.34 -21.63 13.62
C SER A 24 9.17 -21.46 14.59
N SER A 25 9.42 -21.70 15.87
CA SER A 25 8.48 -21.36 16.94
C SER A 25 8.51 -19.89 17.37
N ASP A 26 9.44 -19.08 16.83
CA ASP A 26 9.47 -17.66 17.10
C ASP A 26 8.26 -16.97 16.41
N PRO A 27 7.79 -15.83 16.92
CA PRO A 27 6.68 -15.12 16.28
C PRO A 27 7.09 -14.53 14.93
N ILE A 28 6.14 -14.53 13.98
CA ILE A 28 6.16 -13.70 12.77
C ILE A 28 5.65 -12.32 13.16
N ILE A 29 6.40 -11.28 12.87
CA ILE A 29 6.04 -9.90 13.23
C ILE A 29 5.37 -9.22 12.05
N ALA A 30 4.06 -8.92 12.19
CA ALA A 30 3.23 -8.26 11.20
C ALA A 30 3.10 -6.75 11.51
N PRO A 31 3.29 -5.86 10.54
CA PRO A 31 3.17 -4.42 10.73
C PRO A 31 1.71 -3.98 10.78
N ILE A 32 1.41 -2.95 11.57
CA ILE A 32 0.14 -2.22 11.60
C ILE A 32 0.43 -0.75 11.35
N HIS A 33 -0.16 -0.20 10.29
CA HIS A 33 -0.09 1.21 9.91
C HIS A 33 -1.36 1.99 10.30
N ASN A 34 -1.62 3.11 9.64
CA ASN A 34 -2.71 4.04 9.98
C ASN A 34 -3.76 4.18 8.88
N TRP A 35 -3.94 3.15 8.03
CA TRP A 35 -5.04 3.05 7.07
C TRP A 35 -5.62 1.63 7.02
N SER A 36 -6.92 1.56 6.80
CA SER A 36 -7.74 0.37 7.07
C SER A 36 -7.41 -0.85 6.21
N SER A 37 -7.12 -0.67 4.91
CA SER A 37 -6.80 -1.81 4.03
C SER A 37 -5.55 -2.56 4.50
N GLN A 38 -4.50 -1.84 4.87
CA GLN A 38 -3.25 -2.43 5.33
C GLN A 38 -3.45 -3.18 6.66
N ILE A 39 -4.18 -2.57 7.60
CA ILE A 39 -4.44 -3.21 8.89
C ILE A 39 -5.18 -4.54 8.68
N VAL A 40 -6.27 -4.53 7.89
CA VAL A 40 -7.03 -5.74 7.59
C VAL A 40 -6.17 -6.75 6.82
N MET A 41 -5.39 -6.32 5.83
CA MET A 41 -4.51 -7.20 5.05
C MET A 41 -3.43 -7.85 5.93
N SER A 42 -2.83 -7.12 6.86
CA SER A 42 -1.90 -7.68 7.84
C SER A 42 -2.55 -8.77 8.69
N HIS A 43 -3.78 -8.55 9.15
CA HIS A 43 -4.54 -9.57 9.89
C HIS A 43 -4.94 -10.75 9.00
N VAL A 44 -5.36 -10.54 7.75
CA VAL A 44 -5.67 -11.62 6.80
C VAL A 44 -4.46 -12.53 6.60
N ILE A 45 -3.30 -11.94 6.29
CA ILE A 45 -2.06 -12.70 6.07
C ILE A 45 -1.62 -13.38 7.37
N GLY A 46 -1.69 -12.68 8.50
CA GLY A 46 -1.37 -13.22 9.80
C GLY A 46 -2.23 -14.45 10.15
N LYS A 47 -3.55 -14.37 9.99
CA LYS A 47 -4.47 -15.51 10.22
C LYS A 47 -4.18 -16.70 9.29
N ILE A 48 -3.73 -16.44 8.05
CA ILE A 48 -3.27 -17.50 7.14
C ILE A 48 -2.03 -18.19 7.73
N PHE A 49 -1.05 -17.45 8.24
CA PHE A 49 0.13 -18.02 8.89
C PHE A 49 -0.22 -18.79 10.18
N GLU A 50 -1.17 -18.26 10.97
CA GLU A 50 -1.69 -18.96 12.15
C GLU A 50 -2.37 -20.29 11.79
N SER A 51 -3.10 -20.34 10.66
CA SER A 51 -3.71 -21.57 10.15
C SER A 51 -2.67 -22.64 9.75
N GLN A 52 -1.44 -22.22 9.47
CA GLN A 52 -0.28 -23.09 9.20
C GLN A 52 0.48 -23.51 10.48
N GLY A 53 0.03 -23.02 11.65
CA GLY A 53 0.61 -23.35 12.96
C GLY A 53 1.67 -22.37 13.46
N ASN A 54 1.87 -21.24 12.81
CA ASN A 54 2.78 -20.19 13.24
C ASN A 54 2.14 -19.25 14.28
N HIS A 55 2.95 -18.60 15.09
CA HIS A 55 2.52 -17.52 15.99
C HIS A 55 2.78 -16.18 15.31
N VAL A 56 1.79 -15.26 15.34
CA VAL A 56 1.90 -13.92 14.75
C VAL A 56 1.74 -12.87 15.83
N GLU A 57 2.62 -11.88 15.85
CA GLU A 57 2.52 -10.69 16.68
C GLU A 57 2.38 -9.45 15.82
N TYR A 58 1.50 -8.53 16.21
CA TYR A 58 1.20 -7.32 15.47
C TYR A 58 1.86 -6.11 16.15
N VAL A 59 2.59 -5.30 15.39
CA VAL A 59 3.32 -4.15 15.89
C VAL A 59 2.98 -2.89 15.10
N THR A 60 2.65 -1.81 15.79
CA THR A 60 2.47 -0.51 15.13
C THR A 60 3.82 0.02 14.66
N THR A 61 3.91 0.37 13.39
CA THR A 61 5.12 0.91 12.77
C THR A 61 4.83 2.19 11.99
N ASP A 62 5.85 3.04 11.90
CA ASP A 62 5.85 4.15 10.95
C ASP A 62 5.95 3.60 9.52
N SER A 63 5.15 4.13 8.61
CA SER A 63 4.99 3.61 7.25
C SER A 63 6.22 3.83 6.34
N GLN A 64 7.12 4.74 6.69
CA GLN A 64 8.40 4.91 5.99
C GLN A 64 9.52 4.09 6.66
N ALA A 65 9.55 4.07 7.98
CA ALA A 65 10.58 3.34 8.72
C ALA A 65 10.43 1.82 8.64
N VAL A 66 9.24 1.31 8.26
CA VAL A 66 8.96 -0.13 8.16
C VAL A 66 9.94 -0.87 7.25
N TYR A 67 10.38 -0.25 6.14
CA TYR A 67 11.32 -0.90 5.20
C TYR A 67 12.69 -1.17 5.82
N GLU A 68 13.18 -0.29 6.69
CA GLU A 68 14.39 -0.53 7.46
C GLU A 68 14.16 -1.61 8.54
N SER A 69 12.98 -1.59 9.20
CA SER A 69 12.61 -2.61 10.17
C SER A 69 12.48 -4.00 9.55
N VAL A 70 11.90 -4.11 8.35
CA VAL A 70 11.85 -5.37 7.57
C VAL A 70 13.26 -5.81 7.18
N ARG A 71 14.09 -4.89 6.68
CA ARG A 71 15.47 -5.18 6.30
C ARG A 71 16.31 -5.76 7.45
N LEU A 72 16.08 -5.28 8.68
CA LEU A 72 16.77 -5.73 9.89
C LEU A 72 16.15 -6.99 10.53
N GLY A 73 14.94 -7.39 10.10
CA GLY A 73 14.20 -8.52 10.66
C GLY A 73 13.42 -8.20 11.93
N ASP A 74 13.28 -6.92 12.30
CA ASP A 74 12.44 -6.47 13.41
C ASP A 74 10.95 -6.58 13.05
N VAL A 75 10.61 -6.44 11.77
CA VAL A 75 9.32 -6.74 11.14
C VAL A 75 9.55 -7.81 10.09
N THR A 76 8.65 -8.79 9.97
CA THR A 76 8.89 -9.94 9.09
C THR A 76 8.49 -9.68 7.65
N PHE A 77 7.40 -8.95 7.42
CA PHE A 77 6.90 -8.62 6.07
C PHE A 77 6.16 -7.28 6.06
N GLU A 78 5.99 -6.71 4.88
CA GLU A 78 5.14 -5.53 4.63
C GLU A 78 4.18 -5.87 3.48
N PRO A 79 2.85 -5.89 3.72
CA PRO A 79 1.89 -6.34 2.73
C PRO A 79 1.52 -5.29 1.67
N GLU A 80 1.74 -4.00 1.93
CA GLU A 80 1.29 -2.90 1.05
C GLU A 80 2.42 -1.90 0.74
N VAL A 81 3.35 -2.28 -0.14
CA VAL A 81 4.34 -1.35 -0.69
C VAL A 81 3.72 -0.58 -1.85
N TRP A 82 3.23 0.62 -1.59
CA TRP A 82 2.66 1.53 -2.59
C TRP A 82 3.75 2.26 -3.37
N GLU A 83 3.72 2.20 -4.71
CA GLU A 83 4.76 2.81 -5.55
C GLU A 83 4.89 4.31 -5.32
N GLY A 84 3.77 5.01 -5.31
CA GLY A 84 3.75 6.47 -5.22
C GLY A 84 4.23 7.02 -3.88
N ALA A 85 3.84 6.37 -2.76
CA ALA A 85 4.23 6.82 -1.42
C ALA A 85 5.57 6.26 -0.96
N PHE A 86 5.79 4.97 -1.20
CA PHE A 86 6.87 4.22 -0.53
C PHE A 86 7.88 3.58 -1.49
N GLY A 87 7.64 3.67 -2.81
CA GLY A 87 8.49 3.03 -3.80
C GLY A 87 9.96 3.45 -3.71
N ALA A 88 10.26 4.71 -3.45
CA ALA A 88 11.62 5.20 -3.29
C ALA A 88 12.31 4.61 -2.05
N SER A 89 11.63 4.61 -0.89
CA SER A 89 12.13 4.03 0.36
C SER A 89 12.35 2.53 0.26
N PHE A 90 11.42 1.82 -0.41
CA PHE A 90 11.54 0.39 -0.65
C PHE A 90 12.74 0.06 -1.56
N ARG A 91 12.91 0.76 -2.69
CA ARG A 91 14.09 0.57 -3.57
C ARG A 91 15.40 0.83 -2.83
N ALA A 92 15.46 1.90 -2.03
CA ALA A 92 16.65 2.19 -1.22
C ALA A 92 16.94 1.11 -0.17
N ALA A 93 15.92 0.46 0.38
CA ALA A 93 16.10 -0.68 1.29
C ALA A 93 16.59 -1.93 0.54
N LEU A 94 16.02 -2.22 -0.66
CA LEU A 94 16.48 -3.33 -1.50
C LEU A 94 17.97 -3.21 -1.89
N GLU A 95 18.44 -2.00 -2.21
CA GLU A 95 19.86 -1.75 -2.52
C GLU A 95 20.81 -2.07 -1.35
N LYS A 96 20.33 -1.91 -0.10
CA LYS A 96 21.10 -2.24 1.10
C LYS A 96 21.12 -3.74 1.41
N GLY A 97 20.19 -4.53 0.85
CA GLY A 97 19.98 -5.95 1.15
C GLY A 97 19.30 -6.20 2.49
N GLY A 98 18.92 -7.43 2.76
CA GLY A 98 18.22 -7.85 3.98
C GLY A 98 16.69 -7.79 3.85
N ILE A 99 16.17 -7.30 2.73
CA ILE A 99 14.75 -7.24 2.38
C ILE A 99 14.57 -7.75 0.94
N GLU A 100 13.46 -8.43 0.66
CA GLU A 100 13.12 -9.00 -0.65
C GLU A 100 11.80 -8.42 -1.17
N ASP A 101 11.72 -8.25 -2.51
CA ASP A 101 10.48 -8.05 -3.27
C ASP A 101 9.85 -9.42 -3.50
N VAL A 102 8.86 -9.80 -2.69
CA VAL A 102 8.32 -11.16 -2.63
C VAL A 102 7.24 -11.40 -3.66
N ALA A 103 6.30 -10.45 -3.79
CA ALA A 103 5.16 -10.56 -4.69
C ALA A 103 4.63 -9.20 -5.10
N THR A 104 3.88 -9.19 -6.22
CA THR A 104 3.14 -8.01 -6.68
C THR A 104 1.66 -8.36 -6.72
N HIS A 105 0.82 -7.53 -6.10
CA HIS A 105 -0.62 -7.68 -6.18
C HIS A 105 -1.14 -7.48 -7.60
N GLN A 106 -2.31 -8.03 -7.90
CA GLN A 106 -3.03 -7.74 -9.16
C GLN A 106 -3.59 -6.31 -9.16
N ALA A 107 -3.69 -5.70 -7.99
CA ALA A 107 -4.12 -4.33 -7.84
C ALA A 107 -3.13 -3.36 -8.48
N VAL A 108 -3.69 -2.34 -9.15
CA VAL A 108 -2.95 -1.17 -9.64
C VAL A 108 -3.31 0.03 -8.80
N THR A 109 -2.33 0.90 -8.55
CA THR A 109 -2.46 2.01 -7.61
C THR A 109 -2.45 3.36 -8.31
N ARG A 110 -3.13 4.33 -7.71
CA ARG A 110 -2.95 5.75 -7.93
C ARG A 110 -3.11 6.48 -6.60
N GLU A 111 -2.27 7.44 -6.34
CA GLU A 111 -2.24 8.22 -5.11
C GLU A 111 -1.98 9.67 -5.50
N ASP A 112 -2.99 10.54 -5.43
CA ASP A 112 -2.82 11.94 -5.84
C ASP A 112 -3.92 12.84 -5.23
N TRP A 113 -3.94 14.10 -5.60
CA TRP A 113 -5.02 15.04 -5.31
C TRP A 113 -6.29 14.58 -5.99
N TRP A 114 -7.37 14.56 -5.23
CA TRP A 114 -8.67 14.10 -5.68
C TRP A 114 -9.78 15.02 -5.19
N TYR A 115 -10.87 15.08 -5.94
CA TYR A 115 -12.03 15.89 -5.59
C TYR A 115 -13.33 15.13 -5.88
N PRO A 116 -14.38 15.29 -5.05
CA PRO A 116 -15.69 14.73 -5.33
C PRO A 116 -16.38 15.50 -6.45
N MET A 117 -17.24 14.82 -7.23
CA MET A 117 -17.85 15.36 -8.44
C MET A 117 -18.59 16.68 -8.24
N TRP A 118 -19.19 16.92 -7.07
CA TRP A 118 -19.87 18.20 -6.79
C TRP A 118 -18.91 19.40 -6.80
N THR A 119 -17.63 19.19 -6.62
CA THR A 119 -16.61 20.26 -6.66
C THR A 119 -16.50 20.89 -8.05
N LYS A 120 -16.85 20.18 -9.13
CA LYS A 120 -16.86 20.70 -10.50
C LYS A 120 -17.82 21.88 -10.69
N ASP A 121 -18.90 21.97 -9.91
CA ASP A 121 -19.84 23.08 -9.98
C ASP A 121 -19.18 24.40 -9.57
N ALA A 122 -18.25 24.35 -8.62
CA ALA A 122 -17.50 25.52 -8.16
C ALA A 122 -16.24 25.79 -9.00
N CYS A 123 -15.69 24.76 -9.65
CA CYS A 123 -14.47 24.82 -10.47
C CYS A 123 -14.64 24.02 -11.78
N PRO A 124 -15.33 24.57 -12.81
CA PRO A 124 -15.73 23.85 -14.01
C PRO A 124 -14.57 23.32 -14.89
N GLY A 125 -13.35 23.85 -14.72
CA GLY A 125 -12.18 23.42 -15.50
C GLY A 125 -11.53 22.13 -15.01
N LEU A 126 -11.96 21.59 -13.86
CA LEU A 126 -11.47 20.31 -13.36
C LEU A 126 -11.71 19.16 -14.37
N PRO A 127 -10.79 18.22 -14.54
CA PRO A 127 -9.68 17.85 -13.63
C PRO A 127 -8.35 18.56 -13.86
N ASP A 128 -8.24 19.56 -14.72
CA ASP A 128 -6.98 20.26 -15.01
C ASP A 128 -6.45 21.00 -13.76
N TRP A 129 -5.16 20.82 -13.45
CA TRP A 129 -4.53 21.42 -12.26
C TRP A 129 -4.40 22.95 -12.35
N GLN A 130 -4.22 23.50 -13.56
CA GLN A 130 -4.17 24.96 -13.74
C GLN A 130 -5.56 25.56 -13.48
N ALA A 131 -6.61 24.90 -13.97
CA ALA A 131 -7.97 25.30 -13.66
C ALA A 131 -8.28 25.19 -12.15
N LEU A 132 -7.79 24.13 -11.47
CA LEU A 132 -7.87 24.05 -10.02
C LEU A 132 -7.17 25.22 -9.36
N ASN A 133 -5.99 25.58 -9.82
CA ASN A 133 -5.23 26.73 -9.29
C ASN A 133 -5.95 28.06 -9.49
N ASP A 134 -6.57 28.26 -10.65
CA ASP A 134 -7.40 29.46 -10.94
C ASP A 134 -8.61 29.55 -10.01
N CYS A 135 -9.12 28.41 -9.55
CA CYS A 135 -10.23 28.32 -8.60
C CYS A 135 -9.79 28.34 -7.12
N ALA A 136 -8.51 28.47 -6.80
CA ALA A 136 -7.97 28.27 -5.45
C ALA A 136 -8.77 28.95 -4.34
N ALA A 137 -9.23 30.19 -4.57
CA ALA A 137 -10.03 30.92 -3.60
C ALA A 137 -11.37 30.24 -3.22
N LYS A 138 -11.88 29.29 -4.01
CA LYS A 138 -13.09 28.51 -3.71
C LYS A 138 -12.86 27.45 -2.64
N PHE A 139 -11.60 27.07 -2.45
CA PHE A 139 -11.14 26.07 -1.49
C PHE A 139 -10.52 26.72 -0.24
N ALA A 140 -10.54 28.04 -0.13
CA ALA A 140 -9.97 28.76 1.00
C ALA A 140 -10.77 28.48 2.29
N THR A 141 -10.05 28.39 3.41
CA THR A 141 -10.61 28.20 4.74
C THR A 141 -10.07 29.28 5.69
N PRO A 142 -10.66 29.46 6.89
CA PRO A 142 -10.11 30.38 7.88
C PRO A 142 -8.64 30.10 8.25
N GLU A 143 -8.20 28.86 8.12
CA GLU A 143 -6.83 28.43 8.39
C GLU A 143 -5.85 28.84 7.27
N THR A 144 -6.30 28.82 6.01
CA THR A 144 -5.44 29.07 4.83
C THR A 144 -5.54 30.51 4.30
N GLY A 145 -6.45 31.30 4.85
CA GLY A 145 -6.64 32.71 4.45
C GLY A 145 -7.18 32.84 3.04
N ASP A 146 -6.40 33.37 2.11
CA ASP A 146 -6.73 33.55 0.70
C ASP A 146 -6.24 32.40 -0.21
N LYS A 147 -5.51 31.44 0.36
CA LYS A 147 -5.04 30.26 -0.35
C LYS A 147 -6.06 29.13 -0.31
N GLY A 148 -6.18 28.39 -1.41
CA GLY A 148 -6.93 27.14 -1.40
C GLY A 148 -6.35 26.15 -0.41
N ARG A 149 -7.19 25.40 0.32
CA ARG A 149 -6.75 24.29 1.17
C ARG A 149 -6.71 23.01 0.35
N PHE A 150 -5.58 22.32 0.35
CA PHE A 150 -5.49 20.91 0.04
C PHE A 150 -5.37 20.13 1.35
N LEU A 151 -6.28 19.18 1.60
CA LEU A 151 -6.21 18.28 2.74
C LEU A 151 -5.37 17.06 2.36
N GLY A 152 -4.10 17.11 2.72
CA GLY A 152 -3.13 16.03 2.47
C GLY A 152 -3.28 14.86 3.44
N GLY A 153 -2.63 13.75 3.13
CA GLY A 153 -2.50 12.60 4.02
C GLY A 153 -1.67 12.90 5.26
N PRO A 154 -1.55 11.97 6.21
CA PRO A 154 -0.63 12.05 7.34
C PRO A 154 0.79 12.40 6.91
N VAL A 155 1.51 13.13 7.76
CA VAL A 155 2.87 13.62 7.44
C VAL A 155 3.84 12.47 7.17
N ASP A 156 3.69 11.35 7.86
CA ASP A 156 4.51 10.13 7.70
C ASP A 156 4.33 9.44 6.34
N TRP A 157 3.28 9.81 5.56
CA TRP A 157 3.13 9.31 4.19
C TRP A 157 4.05 10.00 3.17
N LEU A 158 4.75 11.06 3.55
CA LEU A 158 5.76 11.79 2.76
C LEU A 158 5.35 12.04 1.31
N LYS A 159 4.16 12.64 1.10
CA LYS A 159 3.61 12.86 -0.25
C LYS A 159 4.23 14.05 -0.99
N HIS A 160 5.05 14.86 -0.32
CA HIS A 160 5.72 16.02 -0.91
C HIS A 160 4.78 17.03 -1.60
N ASP A 161 3.53 17.10 -1.11
CA ASP A 161 2.52 17.99 -1.70
C ASP A 161 2.88 19.48 -1.56
N ALA A 162 3.59 19.86 -0.49
CA ALA A 162 4.05 21.22 -0.30
C ALA A 162 5.11 21.62 -1.34
N GLU A 163 6.02 20.71 -1.65
CA GLU A 163 7.02 20.85 -2.71
C GLU A 163 6.34 20.93 -4.09
N LYS A 164 5.30 20.13 -4.34
CA LYS A 164 4.49 20.19 -5.57
C LYS A 164 3.81 21.55 -5.71
N VAL A 165 3.20 22.06 -4.63
CA VAL A 165 2.59 23.40 -4.62
C VAL A 165 3.61 24.49 -4.95
N GLU A 166 4.81 24.42 -4.38
CA GLU A 166 5.91 25.36 -4.66
C GLU A 166 6.40 25.23 -6.10
N ALA A 167 6.68 24.01 -6.55
CA ALA A 167 7.26 23.74 -7.87
C ALA A 167 6.32 24.20 -9.00
N LEU A 168 5.03 23.95 -8.88
CA LEU A 168 4.01 24.35 -9.85
C LEU A 168 3.49 25.77 -9.65
N GLY A 169 3.93 26.50 -8.61
CA GLY A 169 3.48 27.86 -8.31
C GLY A 169 1.99 27.95 -7.97
N MET A 170 1.43 26.96 -7.29
CA MET A 170 0.01 26.91 -6.98
C MET A 170 -0.34 27.81 -5.78
N ASN A 171 -1.52 28.44 -5.84
CA ASN A 171 -2.06 29.24 -4.74
C ASN A 171 -2.83 28.37 -3.74
N PHE A 172 -2.19 27.29 -3.29
CA PHE A 172 -2.70 26.34 -2.31
C PHE A 172 -1.82 26.29 -1.07
N GLN A 173 -2.43 25.89 0.03
CA GLN A 173 -1.73 25.51 1.25
C GLN A 173 -2.08 24.06 1.58
N VAL A 174 -1.05 23.24 1.84
CA VAL A 174 -1.23 21.87 2.30
C VAL A 174 -1.52 21.87 3.80
N VAL A 175 -2.61 21.21 4.18
CA VAL A 175 -2.99 20.93 5.56
C VAL A 175 -3.05 19.41 5.71
N ASN A 176 -2.19 18.83 6.52
CA ASN A 176 -2.13 17.38 6.66
C ASN A 176 -3.17 16.86 7.65
N ALA A 177 -3.91 15.85 7.23
CA ALA A 177 -4.78 15.09 8.13
C ALA A 177 -3.95 14.21 9.08
N GLY A 178 -4.49 13.93 10.25
CA GLY A 178 -3.82 13.05 11.23
C GLY A 178 -3.99 11.55 10.95
N SER A 179 -4.93 11.19 10.07
CA SER A 179 -5.22 9.81 9.68
C SER A 179 -6.07 9.76 8.41
N ALA A 180 -6.20 8.59 7.77
CA ALA A 180 -7.17 8.36 6.70
C ALA A 180 -8.60 8.70 7.12
N ALA A 181 -9.02 8.27 8.31
CA ALA A 181 -10.35 8.53 8.84
C ALA A 181 -10.67 10.04 8.95
N ALA A 182 -9.67 10.89 9.20
CA ALA A 182 -9.87 12.35 9.22
C ALA A 182 -10.17 12.91 7.82
N ILE A 183 -9.58 12.35 6.76
CA ILE A 183 -9.90 12.71 5.36
C ILE A 183 -11.34 12.31 5.04
N TRP A 184 -11.77 11.12 5.44
CA TRP A 184 -13.13 10.62 5.21
C TRP A 184 -14.18 11.43 5.97
N ALA A 185 -13.88 11.83 7.20
CA ALA A 185 -14.74 12.71 7.99
C ALA A 185 -14.94 14.09 7.32
N GLU A 186 -13.87 14.65 6.74
CA GLU A 186 -13.95 15.91 5.97
C GLU A 186 -14.83 15.76 4.72
N LEU A 187 -14.66 14.68 3.95
CA LEU A 187 -15.49 14.38 2.78
C LEU A 187 -16.96 14.24 3.15
N ALA A 188 -17.27 13.49 4.21
CA ALA A 188 -18.63 13.32 4.71
C ALA A 188 -19.24 14.63 5.20
N ALA A 189 -18.44 15.50 5.81
CA ALA A 189 -18.90 16.85 6.22
C ALA A 189 -19.17 17.75 4.99
N ALA A 190 -18.25 17.77 4.03
CA ALA A 190 -18.36 18.57 2.82
C ALA A 190 -19.54 18.13 1.94
N GLU A 191 -19.86 16.83 1.94
CA GLU A 191 -20.97 16.28 1.15
C GLU A 191 -22.33 16.90 1.54
N LYS A 192 -22.55 17.15 2.83
CA LYS A 192 -23.84 17.67 3.34
C LYS A 192 -24.23 18.99 2.70
N ASP A 193 -23.26 19.89 2.55
CA ASP A 193 -23.47 21.22 2.02
C ASP A 193 -22.93 21.38 0.59
N LYS A 194 -22.41 20.29 0.00
CA LYS A 194 -21.70 20.28 -1.29
C LYS A 194 -20.56 21.31 -1.34
N THR A 195 -19.90 21.51 -0.19
CA THR A 195 -18.74 22.40 -0.11
C THR A 195 -17.62 21.87 -1.02
N PRO A 196 -17.02 22.70 -1.89
CA PRO A 196 -15.92 22.25 -2.73
C PRO A 196 -14.71 21.94 -1.87
N VAL A 197 -14.15 20.74 -2.08
CA VAL A 197 -12.95 20.27 -1.39
C VAL A 197 -12.03 19.57 -2.38
N VAL A 198 -10.73 19.63 -2.10
CA VAL A 198 -9.70 18.81 -2.73
C VAL A 198 -8.87 18.15 -1.63
N VAL A 199 -8.75 16.84 -1.71
CA VAL A 199 -8.14 16.02 -0.67
C VAL A 199 -7.16 15.03 -1.29
N PHE A 200 -6.24 14.51 -0.48
CA PHE A 200 -5.48 13.33 -0.86
C PHE A 200 -6.42 12.12 -0.92
N ASN A 201 -6.32 11.36 -1.99
CA ASN A 201 -7.01 10.09 -2.13
C ASN A 201 -6.11 9.08 -2.84
N TRP A 202 -6.44 7.82 -2.71
CA TRP A 202 -5.76 6.73 -3.38
C TRP A 202 -6.75 5.67 -3.87
N THR A 203 -6.34 4.91 -4.86
CA THR A 203 -7.05 3.70 -5.29
C THR A 203 -6.05 2.54 -5.31
N PRO A 204 -6.42 1.34 -4.84
CA PRO A 204 -7.76 0.93 -4.37
C PRO A 204 -8.11 1.41 -2.95
N ASN A 205 -9.32 1.93 -2.76
CA ASN A 205 -9.99 2.06 -1.46
C ASN A 205 -11.52 2.13 -1.67
N PHE A 206 -12.28 2.32 -0.59
CA PHE A 206 -13.74 2.39 -0.65
C PHE A 206 -14.29 3.77 -1.08
N ALA A 207 -13.50 4.84 -0.96
CA ALA A 207 -13.98 6.22 -1.08
C ALA A 207 -14.67 6.51 -2.42
N GLU A 208 -14.14 5.98 -3.52
CA GLU A 208 -14.71 6.18 -4.87
C GLU A 208 -16.08 5.51 -5.06
N ALA A 209 -16.37 4.46 -4.27
CA ALA A 209 -17.69 3.81 -4.28
C ALA A 209 -18.73 4.59 -3.48
N VAL A 210 -18.31 5.36 -2.48
CA VAL A 210 -19.16 6.18 -1.63
C VAL A 210 -19.34 7.58 -2.22
N TRP A 211 -18.25 8.20 -2.65
CA TRP A 211 -18.22 9.55 -3.22
C TRP A 211 -17.67 9.50 -4.65
N PRO A 212 -18.52 9.54 -5.67
CA PRO A 212 -18.04 9.72 -7.04
C PRO A 212 -17.14 10.96 -7.17
N GLY A 213 -15.95 10.79 -7.73
CA GLY A 213 -14.96 11.85 -7.84
C GLY A 213 -13.90 11.54 -8.89
N GLU A 214 -12.95 12.43 -9.04
CA GLU A 214 -11.85 12.29 -10.00
C GLU A 214 -10.53 12.78 -9.41
N PHE A 215 -9.43 12.23 -9.89
CA PHE A 215 -8.10 12.75 -9.62
C PHE A 215 -7.81 14.00 -10.43
N VAL A 216 -7.07 14.94 -9.83
CA VAL A 216 -6.55 16.11 -10.53
C VAL A 216 -5.50 15.66 -11.55
N ASN A 217 -5.57 16.22 -12.75
CA ASN A 217 -4.58 15.94 -13.79
C ASN A 217 -3.41 16.93 -13.66
N PHE A 218 -2.38 16.51 -12.99
CA PHE A 218 -1.06 17.14 -12.97
C PHE A 218 -0.26 16.80 -14.23
N PRO A 219 0.90 17.42 -14.47
CA PRO A 219 1.83 16.96 -15.50
C PRO A 219 2.12 15.47 -15.30
N GLU A 220 2.25 14.73 -16.41
CA GLU A 220 2.44 13.29 -16.38
C GLU A 220 3.67 12.90 -15.55
N TRP A 221 3.50 11.87 -14.71
CA TRP A 221 4.61 11.32 -13.96
C TRP A 221 5.60 10.64 -14.90
N VAL A 222 6.87 10.93 -14.70
CA VAL A 222 7.99 10.27 -15.34
C VAL A 222 9.01 9.89 -14.27
N GLU A 223 9.70 8.78 -14.46
CA GLU A 223 10.73 8.34 -13.51
C GLU A 223 11.79 9.42 -13.30
N GLY A 224 12.02 9.77 -12.05
CA GLY A 224 12.99 10.79 -11.64
C GLY A 224 12.42 12.19 -11.42
N CYS A 225 11.16 12.47 -11.77
CA CYS A 225 10.61 13.82 -11.58
C CYS A 225 10.47 14.24 -10.08
N ASP A 226 10.58 13.29 -9.19
CA ASP A 226 10.60 13.47 -7.73
C ASP A 226 12.02 13.69 -7.17
N THR A 227 13.06 13.32 -7.91
CA THR A 227 14.44 13.27 -7.40
C THR A 227 15.47 14.01 -8.27
N ASP A 228 15.22 14.19 -9.56
CA ASP A 228 16.15 14.82 -10.51
C ASP A 228 15.54 16.12 -11.06
N PRO A 229 16.09 17.30 -10.72
CA PRO A 229 15.58 18.58 -11.20
C PRO A 229 15.76 18.81 -12.69
N ALA A 230 16.43 17.91 -13.42
CA ALA A 230 16.50 17.92 -14.88
C ALA A 230 15.32 17.18 -15.54
N VAL A 231 14.49 16.48 -14.73
CA VAL A 231 13.31 15.74 -15.16
C VAL A 231 12.06 16.50 -14.69
N GLY A 232 11.02 16.49 -15.51
CA GLY A 232 9.80 17.21 -15.20
C GLY A 232 9.63 18.52 -15.99
N PRO A 233 8.46 19.17 -15.90
CA PRO A 233 8.13 20.32 -16.72
C PRO A 233 8.73 21.65 -16.24
N VAL A 234 9.12 21.76 -14.97
CA VAL A 234 9.61 23.02 -14.37
C VAL A 234 11.13 22.95 -14.16
N PRO A 235 11.93 23.74 -14.88
CA PRO A 235 13.38 23.72 -14.72
C PRO A 235 13.84 23.95 -13.28
N ASP A 236 14.84 23.18 -12.87
CA ASP A 236 15.48 23.24 -11.55
C ASP A 236 14.54 22.93 -10.36
N LYS A 237 13.40 22.25 -10.61
CA LYS A 237 12.47 21.80 -9.58
C LYS A 237 12.33 20.28 -9.60
N THR A 238 11.90 19.73 -8.47
CA THR A 238 11.43 18.33 -8.30
C THR A 238 10.00 18.35 -7.81
N PHE A 239 9.31 17.20 -7.84
CA PHE A 239 7.90 17.07 -7.45
C PHE A 239 6.94 17.93 -8.27
N ASP A 240 7.29 18.30 -9.48
CA ASP A 240 6.51 19.12 -10.40
C ASP A 240 5.61 18.32 -11.36
N CYS A 241 5.45 17.02 -11.09
CA CYS A 241 4.56 16.08 -11.80
C CYS A 241 3.51 15.47 -10.86
N GLY A 242 2.53 14.76 -11.43
CA GLY A 242 1.61 13.90 -10.68
C GLY A 242 2.33 12.67 -10.11
N ASN A 243 1.55 11.75 -9.56
CA ASN A 243 2.04 10.45 -9.12
C ASN A 243 1.75 9.36 -10.18
N PRO A 244 2.36 8.16 -10.09
CA PRO A 244 2.08 7.06 -11.01
C PRO A 244 0.58 6.76 -11.08
N ALA A 245 0.01 6.74 -12.31
CA ALA A 245 -1.43 6.49 -12.50
C ALA A 245 -1.79 5.00 -12.49
N ASN A 246 -0.80 4.12 -12.71
CA ASN A 246 -0.94 2.66 -12.70
C ASN A 246 0.24 2.06 -11.93
N GLY A 247 0.47 2.58 -10.73
CA GLY A 247 1.54 2.13 -9.87
C GLY A 247 1.35 0.69 -9.40
N TYR A 248 2.42 0.08 -8.95
CA TYR A 248 2.37 -1.24 -8.33
C TYR A 248 1.93 -1.17 -6.86
N LEU A 249 1.40 -2.28 -6.37
CA LEU A 249 1.29 -2.62 -4.96
C LEU A 249 2.03 -3.93 -4.73
N LYS A 250 3.02 -3.95 -3.83
CA LYS A 250 3.90 -5.10 -3.63
C LYS A 250 3.89 -5.60 -2.20
N ILE A 251 4.44 -6.80 -2.03
CA ILE A 251 4.74 -7.40 -0.74
C ILE A 251 6.25 -7.47 -0.59
N ALA A 252 6.76 -6.93 0.50
CA ALA A 252 8.15 -7.08 0.90
C ALA A 252 8.26 -8.02 2.10
N ALA A 253 9.41 -8.68 2.23
CA ALA A 253 9.71 -9.48 3.43
C ALA A 253 11.20 -9.42 3.79
N TRP A 254 11.49 -9.70 5.04
CA TRP A 254 12.84 -9.93 5.51
C TRP A 254 13.48 -11.14 4.80
N GLU A 255 14.67 -11.00 4.27
CA GLU A 255 15.38 -12.09 3.56
C GLU A 255 15.48 -13.40 4.35
N GLY A 256 15.56 -13.33 5.69
CA GLY A 256 15.64 -14.51 6.56
C GLY A 256 14.30 -15.22 6.74
N MET A 257 13.17 -14.67 6.29
CA MET A 257 11.84 -15.28 6.45
C MET A 257 11.77 -16.65 5.78
N LYS A 258 12.33 -16.80 4.57
CA LYS A 258 12.32 -18.06 3.80
C LYS A 258 13.03 -19.23 4.50
N GLU A 259 14.02 -18.92 5.33
CA GLU A 259 14.76 -19.91 6.09
C GLU A 259 14.12 -20.19 7.44
N LYS A 260 13.54 -19.15 8.06
CA LYS A 260 12.97 -19.23 9.40
C LYS A 260 11.53 -19.76 9.41
N TRP A 261 10.71 -19.37 8.42
CA TRP A 261 9.32 -19.78 8.27
C TRP A 261 9.02 -20.17 6.82
N PRO A 262 9.61 -21.24 6.29
CA PRO A 262 9.51 -21.63 4.88
C PRO A 262 8.07 -21.86 4.41
N THR A 263 7.19 -22.38 5.27
CA THR A 263 5.78 -22.63 4.93
C THR A 263 5.02 -21.32 4.76
N SER A 264 5.17 -20.37 5.70
CA SER A 264 4.54 -19.05 5.62
C SER A 264 5.13 -18.21 4.49
N TYR A 265 6.45 -18.31 4.23
CA TYR A 265 7.07 -17.63 3.10
C TYR A 265 6.52 -18.13 1.76
N ALA A 266 6.35 -19.45 1.61
CA ALA A 266 5.75 -20.04 0.41
C ALA A 266 4.29 -19.61 0.19
N ALA A 267 3.53 -19.40 1.26
CA ALA A 267 2.20 -18.81 1.20
C ALA A 267 2.26 -17.34 0.80
N LEU A 268 3.15 -16.54 1.41
CA LEU A 268 3.31 -15.11 1.13
C LEU A 268 3.61 -14.83 -0.34
N GLN A 269 4.42 -15.67 -0.98
CA GLN A 269 4.74 -15.57 -2.42
C GLN A 269 3.51 -15.73 -3.34
N LYS A 270 2.44 -16.32 -2.86
CA LYS A 270 1.19 -16.54 -3.62
C LYS A 270 0.11 -15.52 -3.30
N VAL A 271 0.27 -14.77 -2.21
CA VAL A 271 -0.69 -13.74 -1.81
C VAL A 271 -0.80 -12.68 -2.89
N THR A 272 -2.02 -12.44 -3.32
CA THR A 272 -2.32 -11.37 -4.28
C THR A 272 -3.77 -10.91 -4.11
N PHE A 273 -3.99 -9.60 -4.19
CA PHE A 273 -5.30 -8.98 -4.10
C PHE A 273 -5.58 -8.12 -5.32
N THR A 274 -6.85 -8.04 -5.69
CA THR A 274 -7.39 -7.11 -6.70
C THR A 274 -7.79 -5.79 -6.06
N ASN A 275 -7.98 -4.73 -6.86
CA ASN A 275 -8.52 -3.44 -6.39
C ASN A 275 -9.84 -3.63 -5.61
N ALA A 276 -10.74 -4.49 -6.11
CA ALA A 276 -12.03 -4.72 -5.46
C ALA A 276 -11.91 -5.37 -4.08
N GLN A 277 -10.99 -6.32 -3.90
CA GLN A 277 -10.75 -6.98 -2.62
C GLN A 277 -10.14 -6.04 -1.58
N ILE A 278 -9.22 -5.18 -2.00
CA ILE A 278 -8.61 -4.17 -1.10
C ILE A 278 -9.66 -3.12 -0.68
N ALA A 279 -10.48 -2.66 -1.64
CA ALA A 279 -11.57 -1.73 -1.35
C ALA A 279 -12.62 -2.35 -0.40
N GLU A 280 -12.91 -3.66 -0.55
CA GLU A 280 -13.79 -4.40 0.35
C GLU A 280 -13.22 -4.44 1.77
N MET A 281 -11.93 -4.77 1.95
CA MET A 281 -11.27 -4.77 3.26
C MET A 281 -11.36 -3.41 3.95
N ALA A 282 -11.05 -2.33 3.22
CA ALA A 282 -11.17 -0.97 3.75
C ALA A 282 -12.61 -0.63 4.15
N LYS A 283 -13.59 -1.03 3.31
CA LYS A 283 -15.01 -0.77 3.56
C LYS A 283 -15.50 -1.43 4.86
N LEU A 284 -15.08 -2.67 5.16
CA LEU A 284 -15.48 -3.38 6.39
C LEU A 284 -15.14 -2.57 7.65
N VAL A 285 -14.02 -1.85 7.64
CA VAL A 285 -13.58 -1.01 8.78
C VAL A 285 -14.17 0.41 8.68
N ASP A 286 -13.99 1.09 7.54
CA ASP A 286 -14.29 2.52 7.43
C ASP A 286 -15.79 2.83 7.29
N ILE A 287 -16.59 1.87 6.82
CA ILE A 287 -18.04 2.04 6.59
C ILE A 287 -18.88 1.13 7.49
N ASP A 288 -18.49 -0.15 7.55
CA ASP A 288 -19.24 -1.14 8.32
C ASP A 288 -18.82 -1.15 9.81
N GLU A 289 -17.84 -0.30 10.18
CA GLU A 289 -17.34 -0.05 11.55
C GLU A 289 -16.89 -1.33 12.29
N MET A 290 -16.38 -2.32 11.54
CA MET A 290 -15.83 -3.54 12.12
C MET A 290 -14.45 -3.29 12.72
N GLU A 291 -14.14 -3.99 13.82
CA GLU A 291 -12.75 -4.07 14.28
C GLU A 291 -11.90 -4.77 13.20
N PRO A 292 -10.67 -4.33 12.95
CA PRO A 292 -9.84 -4.83 11.84
C PRO A 292 -9.62 -6.35 11.87
N GLU A 293 -9.45 -6.93 13.05
CA GLU A 293 -9.27 -8.38 13.21
C GLU A 293 -10.53 -9.16 12.82
N ASP A 294 -11.72 -8.64 13.18
CA ASP A 294 -13.03 -9.22 12.83
C ASP A 294 -13.30 -9.04 11.33
N ALA A 295 -12.94 -7.88 10.76
CA ALA A 295 -13.00 -7.61 9.33
C ALA A 295 -12.14 -8.61 8.53
N ALA A 296 -10.91 -8.89 9.00
CA ALA A 296 -10.05 -9.88 8.39
C ALA A 296 -10.65 -11.30 8.42
N GLN A 297 -11.27 -11.69 9.55
CA GLN A 297 -11.94 -12.98 9.65
C GLN A 297 -13.15 -13.06 8.72
N ALA A 298 -13.98 -12.02 8.69
CA ALA A 298 -15.14 -11.95 7.79
C ALA A 298 -14.71 -12.03 6.31
N TRP A 299 -13.62 -11.34 5.95
CA TRP A 299 -13.08 -11.41 4.59
C TRP A 299 -12.60 -12.83 4.25
N LEU A 300 -11.87 -13.50 5.14
CA LEU A 300 -11.38 -14.86 4.95
C LEU A 300 -12.54 -15.85 4.78
N ASP A 301 -13.59 -15.72 5.58
CA ASP A 301 -14.78 -16.60 5.52
C ASP A 301 -15.54 -16.43 4.19
N ALA A 302 -15.62 -15.20 3.68
CA ALA A 302 -16.28 -14.89 2.41
C ALA A 302 -15.44 -15.25 1.17
N ASN A 303 -14.11 -15.31 1.28
CA ASN A 303 -13.18 -15.43 0.17
C ASN A 303 -12.31 -16.70 0.22
N GLU A 304 -12.83 -17.82 0.79
CA GLU A 304 -12.08 -19.08 0.90
C GLU A 304 -11.48 -19.57 -0.43
N VAL A 305 -12.20 -19.41 -1.51
CA VAL A 305 -11.76 -19.82 -2.86
C VAL A 305 -10.56 -19.01 -3.37
N VAL A 306 -10.32 -17.84 -2.80
CA VAL A 306 -9.20 -16.95 -3.13
C VAL A 306 -7.95 -17.35 -2.36
N TRP A 307 -8.05 -17.44 -1.03
CA TRP A 307 -6.86 -17.58 -0.18
C TRP A 307 -6.42 -19.02 0.08
N LYS A 308 -7.33 -20.02 0.07
CA LYS A 308 -6.94 -21.42 0.32
C LYS A 308 -5.85 -21.93 -0.62
N PRO A 309 -5.84 -21.61 -1.92
CA PRO A 309 -4.73 -21.98 -2.82
C PRO A 309 -3.36 -21.38 -2.43
N TRP A 310 -3.33 -20.35 -1.59
CA TRP A 310 -2.05 -19.79 -1.15
C TRP A 310 -1.35 -20.69 -0.13
N THR A 311 -2.09 -21.53 0.58
CA THR A 311 -1.55 -22.46 1.60
C THR A 311 -1.26 -23.88 1.07
N GLU A 312 -1.55 -24.16 -0.19
CA GLU A 312 -1.29 -25.43 -0.88
C GLU A 312 0.09 -25.42 -1.60
#